data_dab402c513be32fae640b271863cdb06
#
_entry.id   dab402c513be32fae640b271863cdb06
#
_cell.length_a   1.000
_cell.length_b   1.000
_cell.length_c   1.000
_cell.angle_alpha   90.00
_cell.angle_beta   90.00
_cell.angle_gamma   90.00
#
_symmetry.space_group_name_H-M   'P 1'
#
loop_
_entity.id
_entity.type
_entity.pdbx_description
1 polymer ?
#
loop_
_entity_poly.entity_id
_entity_poly.type
_entity_poly.pdbx_seq_one_letter_code
_entity_poly.pdbx_strand_id
1 'polypeptide(L)'
;KLSGEFDGHYRLRDQLATSGQTYRFVVIDTPPTLGLLTVNALVASSHVLIPIQSSYLAMEGTDDLLDTVQRVRQRVNPRLELLGVLITMLDRRTVLGRDVVEQVRRVFGEKVFDTVISRNVRLEESPAYKEAIFTHAPSSTGAEQYAKLGEEVLARV
;
A
#
# COMPACT_ATOMS: atom_id res chain seq x y z
N LYS A 1 2.94 8.07 -23.62
CA LYS A 1 1.87 7.94 -24.64
C LYS A 1 0.45 7.76 -24.08
N LEU A 2 0.29 7.55 -22.76
CA LEU A 2 -1.03 7.37 -22.12
C LEU A 2 -1.79 8.69 -21.86
N SER A 3 -1.09 9.82 -21.77
CA SER A 3 -1.68 11.12 -21.39
C SER A 3 -2.47 11.84 -22.50
N GLY A 4 -2.59 11.25 -23.69
CA GLY A 4 -3.36 11.82 -24.80
C GLY A 4 -4.58 10.99 -25.24
N GLU A 5 -4.86 9.88 -24.57
CA GLU A 5 -5.99 9.02 -24.90
C GLU A 5 -7.14 9.24 -23.92
N PHE A 6 -8.35 9.37 -24.47
CA PHE A 6 -9.57 9.68 -23.70
C PHE A 6 -9.86 8.65 -22.58
N ASP A 7 -9.48 7.38 -22.81
CA ASP A 7 -9.70 6.25 -21.87
C ASP A 7 -8.42 5.71 -21.25
N GLY A 8 -7.34 6.51 -21.20
CA GLY A 8 -6.03 6.09 -20.73
C GLY A 8 -6.01 5.54 -19.29
N HIS A 9 -6.97 5.92 -18.45
CA HIS A 9 -7.08 5.47 -17.05
C HIS A 9 -7.73 4.09 -16.88
N TYR A 10 -8.32 3.48 -17.90
CA TYR A 10 -8.92 2.14 -17.86
C TYR A 10 -8.01 1.02 -18.35
N ARG A 11 -6.87 1.35 -18.95
CA ARG A 11 -6.04 0.39 -19.67
C ARG A 11 -5.59 -0.80 -18.82
N LEU A 12 -5.17 -0.56 -17.57
CA LEU A 12 -4.74 -1.66 -16.71
C LEU A 12 -5.90 -2.60 -16.39
N ARG A 13 -7.08 -2.06 -16.05
CA ARG A 13 -8.28 -2.84 -15.80
C ARG A 13 -8.63 -3.72 -16.99
N ASP A 14 -8.64 -3.15 -18.20
CA ASP A 14 -9.03 -3.84 -19.40
C ASP A 14 -8.00 -4.91 -19.81
N GLN A 15 -6.70 -4.65 -19.61
CA GLN A 15 -5.64 -5.64 -19.81
C GLN A 15 -5.73 -6.81 -18.81
N LEU A 16 -6.01 -6.54 -17.55
CA LEU A 16 -6.20 -7.60 -16.54
C LEU A 16 -7.44 -8.45 -16.88
N ALA A 17 -8.53 -7.84 -17.35
CA ALA A 17 -9.74 -8.56 -17.75
C ALA A 17 -9.51 -9.46 -18.99
N THR A 18 -8.61 -9.09 -19.90
CA THR A 18 -8.33 -9.83 -21.14
C THR A 18 -7.16 -10.80 -21.04
N SER A 19 -6.40 -10.80 -19.93
CA SER A 19 -5.18 -11.61 -19.78
C SER A 19 -5.43 -13.12 -19.79
N GLY A 20 -6.67 -13.57 -19.59
CA GLY A 20 -7.03 -14.99 -19.51
C GLY A 20 -6.42 -15.75 -18.33
N GLN A 21 -5.62 -15.08 -17.49
CA GLN A 21 -5.01 -15.66 -16.30
C GLN A 21 -5.90 -15.39 -15.09
N THR A 22 -6.15 -16.41 -14.30
CA THR A 22 -6.90 -16.33 -13.06
C THR A 22 -5.95 -16.38 -11.87
N TYR A 23 -5.88 -15.25 -11.15
CA TYR A 23 -5.16 -15.16 -9.88
C TYR A 23 -6.17 -14.94 -8.75
N ARG A 24 -5.91 -15.52 -7.60
CA ARG A 24 -6.71 -15.24 -6.40
C ARG A 24 -6.50 -13.79 -5.93
N PHE A 25 -5.27 -13.30 -6.03
CA PHE A 25 -4.88 -11.93 -5.69
C PHE A 25 -3.95 -11.36 -6.75
N VAL A 26 -4.11 -10.07 -7.01
CA VAL A 26 -3.20 -9.26 -7.84
C VAL A 26 -2.76 -8.07 -7.00
N VAL A 27 -1.47 -7.94 -6.76
CA VAL A 27 -0.88 -6.81 -6.05
C VAL A 27 -0.28 -5.85 -7.07
N ILE A 28 -0.71 -4.58 -7.01
CA ILE A 28 -0.26 -3.54 -7.93
C ILE A 28 0.59 -2.55 -7.15
N ASP A 29 1.88 -2.54 -7.41
CA ASP A 29 2.81 -1.53 -6.90
C ASP A 29 2.76 -0.29 -7.80
N THR A 30 2.77 0.89 -7.19
CA THR A 30 2.62 2.17 -7.90
C THR A 30 3.76 3.14 -7.58
N PRO A 31 4.14 4.01 -8.55
CA PRO A 31 5.09 5.06 -8.25
C PRO A 31 4.51 6.05 -7.20
N PRO A 32 5.37 6.74 -6.44
CA PRO A 32 4.96 7.64 -5.34
C PRO A 32 4.38 8.97 -5.84
N THR A 33 3.74 8.98 -7.00
CA THR A 33 3.13 10.17 -7.60
C THR A 33 1.67 9.91 -7.92
N LEU A 34 0.81 10.90 -7.74
CA LEU A 34 -0.61 10.85 -8.08
C LEU A 34 -0.87 11.05 -9.59
N GLY A 35 -0.05 10.39 -10.41
CA GLY A 35 -0.14 10.45 -11.87
C GLY A 35 -1.10 9.42 -12.46
N LEU A 36 -1.12 9.38 -13.80
CA LEU A 36 -2.00 8.48 -14.56
C LEU A 36 -1.80 6.99 -14.23
N LEU A 37 -0.58 6.56 -13.87
CA LEU A 37 -0.30 5.18 -13.48
C LEU A 37 -0.99 4.81 -12.15
N THR A 38 -0.93 5.69 -11.16
CA THR A 38 -1.62 5.50 -9.88
C THR A 38 -3.14 5.48 -10.07
N VAL A 39 -3.68 6.37 -10.91
CA VAL A 39 -5.11 6.34 -11.23
C VAL A 39 -5.50 5.04 -11.93
N ASN A 40 -4.70 4.53 -12.89
CA ASN A 40 -4.93 3.23 -13.53
C ASN A 40 -4.96 2.09 -12.50
N ALA A 41 -4.04 2.08 -11.55
CA ALA A 41 -4.01 1.09 -10.48
C ALA A 41 -5.28 1.14 -9.63
N LEU A 42 -5.70 2.33 -9.18
CA LEU A 42 -6.93 2.53 -8.40
C LEU A 42 -8.20 2.13 -9.16
N VAL A 43 -8.24 2.41 -10.48
CA VAL A 43 -9.36 2.02 -11.35
C VAL A 43 -9.46 0.51 -11.53
N ALA A 44 -8.31 -0.19 -11.55
CA ALA A 44 -8.23 -1.63 -11.73
C ALA A 44 -8.39 -2.43 -10.41
N SER A 45 -8.29 -1.76 -9.24
CA SER A 45 -8.26 -2.43 -7.94
C SER A 45 -9.63 -2.50 -7.29
N SER A 46 -9.83 -3.51 -6.44
CA SER A 46 -10.94 -3.60 -5.48
C SER A 46 -10.61 -2.92 -4.16
N HIS A 47 -9.35 -2.97 -3.74
CA HIS A 47 -8.89 -2.43 -2.47
C HIS A 47 -7.60 -1.63 -2.64
N VAL A 48 -7.40 -0.63 -1.77
CA VAL A 48 -6.15 0.12 -1.66
C VAL A 48 -5.61 -0.01 -0.24
N LEU A 49 -4.34 -0.40 -0.11
CA LEU A 49 -3.58 -0.37 1.12
C LEU A 49 -2.58 0.78 1.03
N ILE A 50 -2.55 1.63 2.05
CA ILE A 50 -1.71 2.83 2.08
C ILE A 50 -0.57 2.62 3.10
N PRO A 51 0.67 2.40 2.65
CA PRO A 51 1.81 2.39 3.56
C PRO A 51 2.19 3.82 3.93
N ILE A 52 2.28 4.09 5.24
CA ILE A 52 2.75 5.37 5.78
C ILE A 52 4.06 5.11 6.51
N GLN A 53 5.12 5.77 6.06
CA GLN A 53 6.38 5.78 6.78
C GLN A 53 6.20 6.56 8.10
N SER A 54 6.85 6.10 9.18
CA SER A 54 6.78 6.78 10.48
C SER A 54 7.61 8.07 10.51
N SER A 55 7.23 9.04 9.66
CA SER A 55 7.81 10.38 9.60
C SER A 55 6.70 11.43 9.48
N TYR A 56 6.95 12.63 10.01
CA TYR A 56 5.98 13.72 9.99
C TYR A 56 5.55 14.08 8.57
N LEU A 57 6.50 14.16 7.63
CA LEU A 57 6.25 14.51 6.23
C LEU A 57 5.40 13.48 5.47
N ALA A 58 5.41 12.21 5.91
CA ALA A 58 4.63 11.17 5.24
C ALA A 58 3.11 11.33 5.46
N MET A 59 2.71 12.05 6.49
CA MET A 59 1.29 12.30 6.78
C MET A 59 0.70 13.41 5.90
N GLU A 60 1.47 14.44 5.57
CA GLU A 60 0.99 15.55 4.73
C GLU A 60 0.58 15.10 3.32
N GLY A 61 1.29 14.12 2.73
CA GLY A 61 0.94 13.58 1.40
C GLY A 61 -0.25 12.61 1.39
N THR A 62 -0.75 12.22 2.57
CA THR A 62 -1.82 11.22 2.67
C THR A 62 -3.19 11.81 2.32
N ASP A 63 -3.42 13.08 2.59
CA ASP A 63 -4.71 13.75 2.31
C ASP A 63 -4.97 13.83 0.80
N ASP A 64 -3.99 14.21 0.00
CA ASP A 64 -4.11 14.24 -1.47
C ASP A 64 -4.37 12.85 -2.06
N LEU A 65 -3.77 11.81 -1.47
CA LEU A 65 -4.03 10.43 -1.89
C LEU A 65 -5.44 10.00 -1.53
N LEU A 66 -5.92 10.28 -0.32
CA LEU A 66 -7.28 9.97 0.10
C LEU A 66 -8.32 10.69 -0.75
N ASP A 67 -8.10 11.96 -1.06
CA ASP A 67 -8.95 12.71 -1.99
C ASP A 67 -8.98 12.08 -3.38
N THR A 68 -7.82 11.62 -3.87
CA THR A 68 -7.74 10.93 -5.16
C THR A 68 -8.48 9.60 -5.13
N VAL A 69 -8.32 8.80 -4.09
CA VAL A 69 -9.06 7.54 -3.87
C VAL A 69 -10.56 7.81 -3.85
N GLN A 70 -11.00 8.83 -3.13
CA GLN A 70 -12.41 9.20 -3.04
C GLN A 70 -12.97 9.66 -4.40
N ARG A 71 -12.23 10.46 -5.18
CA ARG A 71 -12.62 10.87 -6.54
C ARG A 71 -12.73 9.69 -7.48
N VAL A 72 -11.78 8.76 -7.43
CA VAL A 72 -11.83 7.52 -8.23
C VAL A 72 -13.05 6.68 -7.84
N ARG A 73 -13.28 6.50 -6.55
CA ARG A 73 -14.44 5.76 -6.03
C ARG A 73 -15.77 6.37 -6.50
N GLN A 74 -15.91 7.68 -6.43
CA GLN A 74 -17.16 8.36 -6.78
C GLN A 74 -17.44 8.38 -8.29
N ARG A 75 -16.41 8.45 -9.13
CA ARG A 75 -16.59 8.74 -10.57
C ARG A 75 -16.34 7.55 -11.47
N VAL A 76 -15.46 6.64 -11.08
CA VAL A 76 -14.86 5.67 -12.01
C VAL A 76 -14.92 4.23 -11.50
N ASN A 77 -14.65 4.02 -10.21
CA ASN A 77 -14.62 2.70 -9.60
C ASN A 77 -15.35 2.69 -8.24
N PRO A 78 -16.69 2.60 -8.22
CA PRO A 78 -17.47 2.60 -6.97
C PRO A 78 -17.16 1.45 -6.02
N ARG A 79 -16.50 0.38 -6.50
CA ARG A 79 -16.12 -0.79 -5.69
C ARG A 79 -14.79 -0.64 -4.99
N LEU A 80 -14.05 0.45 -5.26
CA LEU A 80 -12.76 0.69 -4.60
C LEU A 80 -12.97 0.97 -3.11
N GLU A 81 -12.33 0.18 -2.27
CA GLU A 81 -12.38 0.32 -0.82
C GLU A 81 -10.99 0.57 -0.22
N LEU A 82 -10.95 1.36 0.85
CA LEU A 82 -9.75 1.48 1.66
C LEU A 82 -9.63 0.22 2.55
N LEU A 83 -8.70 -0.67 2.20
CA LEU A 83 -8.38 -1.85 2.99
C LEU A 83 -7.78 -1.46 4.34
N GLY A 84 -6.87 -0.52 4.32
CA GLY A 84 -6.29 0.02 5.53
C GLY A 84 -5.01 0.81 5.30
N VAL A 85 -4.50 1.33 6.42
CA VAL A 85 -3.26 2.10 6.50
C VAL A 85 -2.22 1.29 7.27
N LEU A 86 -1.07 1.05 6.66
CA LEU A 86 0.04 0.30 7.23
C LEU A 86 1.15 1.23 7.68
N ILE A 87 1.50 1.21 8.96
CA ILE A 87 2.66 1.95 9.48
C ILE A 87 3.92 1.16 9.15
N THR A 88 4.87 1.82 8.47
CA THR A 88 6.12 1.20 8.04
C THR A 88 7.35 1.96 8.55
N MET A 89 8.51 1.29 8.51
CA MET A 89 9.82 1.84 8.87
C MET A 89 9.84 2.46 10.29
N LEU A 90 9.03 1.91 11.21
CA LEU A 90 8.91 2.41 12.57
C LEU A 90 10.20 2.16 13.36
N ASP A 91 10.77 3.20 13.93
CA ASP A 91 11.75 3.09 15.03
C ASP A 91 11.04 3.37 16.36
N ARG A 92 10.71 2.32 17.09
CA ARG A 92 10.00 2.39 18.38
C ARG A 92 10.80 3.07 19.49
N ARG A 93 12.12 3.25 19.32
CA ARG A 93 13.00 3.86 20.32
C ARG A 93 12.88 5.39 20.33
N THR A 94 12.36 5.97 19.25
CA THR A 94 12.20 7.41 19.11
C THR A 94 10.86 7.90 19.64
N VAL A 95 10.85 9.10 20.23
CA VAL A 95 9.61 9.79 20.64
C VAL A 95 8.74 10.04 19.39
N LEU A 96 9.35 10.56 18.32
CA LEU A 96 8.67 10.84 17.06
C LEU A 96 7.96 9.60 16.50
N GLY A 97 8.59 8.42 16.53
CA GLY A 97 7.96 7.20 16.03
C GLY A 97 6.68 6.86 16.81
N ARG A 98 6.67 7.05 18.12
CA ARG A 98 5.47 6.82 18.97
C ARG A 98 4.38 7.82 18.67
N ASP A 99 4.73 9.09 18.56
CA ASP A 99 3.79 10.18 18.29
C ASP A 99 3.10 10.01 16.93
N VAL A 100 3.86 9.60 15.90
CA VAL A 100 3.31 9.32 14.56
C VAL A 100 2.33 8.14 14.61
N VAL A 101 2.66 7.05 15.32
CA VAL A 101 1.74 5.90 15.48
C VAL A 101 0.42 6.35 16.12
N GLU A 102 0.50 7.14 17.20
CA GLU A 102 -0.69 7.63 17.89
C GLU A 102 -1.53 8.54 16.97
N GLN A 103 -0.88 9.42 16.23
CA GLN A 103 -1.55 10.32 15.31
C GLN A 103 -2.22 9.59 14.15
N VAL A 104 -1.54 8.62 13.51
CA VAL A 104 -2.12 7.78 12.45
C VAL A 104 -3.33 7.00 12.98
N ARG A 105 -3.23 6.42 14.18
CA ARG A 105 -4.35 5.70 14.80
C ARG A 105 -5.52 6.63 15.15
N ARG A 106 -5.24 7.86 15.56
CA ARG A 106 -6.28 8.88 15.83
C ARG A 106 -7.04 9.28 14.57
N VAL A 107 -6.34 9.41 13.43
CA VAL A 107 -6.92 9.85 12.16
C VAL A 107 -7.68 8.71 11.47
N PHE A 108 -7.10 7.52 11.42
CA PHE A 108 -7.62 6.41 10.62
C PHE A 108 -8.38 5.34 11.43
N GLY A 109 -8.30 5.39 12.76
CA GLY A 109 -9.04 4.47 13.64
C GLY A 109 -8.81 3.00 13.30
N GLU A 110 -9.90 2.27 13.12
CA GLU A 110 -9.90 0.84 12.80
C GLU A 110 -9.33 0.49 11.41
N LYS A 111 -9.15 1.50 10.55
CA LYS A 111 -8.51 1.29 9.25
C LYS A 111 -6.99 1.11 9.36
N VAL A 112 -6.37 1.42 10.50
CA VAL A 112 -4.94 1.13 10.71
C VAL A 112 -4.76 -0.37 10.93
N PHE A 113 -3.77 -0.95 10.25
CA PHE A 113 -3.37 -2.33 10.50
C PHE A 113 -2.80 -2.46 11.92
N ASP A 114 -3.10 -3.58 12.61
CA ASP A 114 -2.47 -3.89 13.89
C ASP A 114 -1.00 -4.20 13.71
N THR A 115 -0.69 -4.84 12.58
CA THR A 115 0.68 -5.10 12.15
C THR A 115 1.39 -3.79 11.79
N VAL A 116 2.59 -3.64 12.30
CA VAL A 116 3.50 -2.52 12.01
C VAL A 116 4.82 -3.07 11.51
N ILE A 117 5.34 -2.52 10.42
CA ILE A 117 6.64 -2.89 9.89
C ILE A 117 7.70 -1.98 10.51
N SER A 118 8.55 -2.56 11.34
CA SER A 118 9.67 -1.83 11.95
C SER A 118 10.82 -1.64 10.97
N ARG A 119 11.63 -0.61 11.20
CA ARG A 119 12.87 -0.46 10.45
C ARG A 119 13.75 -1.69 10.66
N ASN A 120 14.19 -2.34 9.57
CA ASN A 120 14.93 -3.58 9.62
C ASN A 120 15.93 -3.65 8.46
N VAL A 121 17.21 -3.79 8.81
CA VAL A 121 18.31 -3.82 7.83
C VAL A 121 18.14 -5.00 6.85
N ARG A 122 17.63 -6.15 7.30
CA ARG A 122 17.40 -7.30 6.42
C ARG A 122 16.36 -7.03 5.33
N LEU A 123 15.35 -6.19 5.61
CA LEU A 123 14.40 -5.72 4.61
C LEU A 123 15.05 -4.74 3.61
N GLU A 124 16.02 -3.94 4.05
CA GLU A 124 16.76 -3.03 3.18
C GLU A 124 17.76 -3.80 2.29
N GLU A 125 18.31 -4.92 2.78
CA GLU A 125 19.28 -5.77 2.05
C GLU A 125 18.60 -6.69 1.01
N SER A 126 17.44 -7.28 1.32
CA SER A 126 16.84 -8.32 0.50
C SER A 126 16.66 -7.96 -0.99
N PRO A 127 16.32 -6.72 -1.38
CA PRO A 127 16.24 -6.31 -2.78
C PRO A 127 17.59 -6.35 -3.51
N ALA A 128 18.70 -6.07 -2.81
CA ALA A 128 20.04 -6.13 -3.40
C ALA A 128 20.43 -7.57 -3.77
N TYR A 129 19.92 -8.53 -3.01
CA TYR A 129 20.09 -9.98 -3.30
C TYR A 129 19.04 -10.54 -4.25
N LYS A 130 18.03 -9.73 -4.66
CA LYS A 130 16.88 -10.15 -5.48
C LYS A 130 16.08 -11.28 -4.84
N GLU A 131 16.03 -11.32 -3.53
CA GLU A 131 15.34 -12.33 -2.75
C GLU A 131 14.20 -11.70 -1.94
N ALA A 132 13.12 -12.45 -1.73
CA ALA A 132 12.11 -12.07 -0.77
C ALA A 132 12.66 -12.21 0.66
N ILE A 133 12.16 -11.42 1.59
CA ILE A 133 12.59 -11.47 3.00
C ILE A 133 12.46 -12.88 3.61
N PHE A 134 11.48 -13.64 3.17
CA PHE A 134 11.22 -15.00 3.62
C PHE A 134 12.31 -16.01 3.19
N THR A 135 13.04 -15.70 2.11
CA THR A 135 14.18 -16.49 1.62
C THR A 135 15.49 -15.93 2.17
N HIS A 136 15.64 -14.59 2.11
CA HIS A 136 16.87 -13.91 2.50
C HIS A 136 17.14 -14.00 4.00
N ALA A 137 16.13 -13.76 4.84
CA ALA A 137 16.26 -13.75 6.30
C ALA A 137 14.95 -14.24 6.97
N PRO A 138 14.62 -15.54 6.89
CA PRO A 138 13.34 -16.09 7.31
C PRO A 138 13.06 -15.94 8.81
N SER A 139 14.09 -15.90 9.64
CA SER A 139 13.98 -15.71 11.11
C SER A 139 14.07 -14.24 11.56
N SER A 140 14.08 -13.29 10.63
CA SER A 140 14.14 -11.88 10.96
C SER A 140 12.79 -11.35 11.43
N THR A 141 12.80 -10.32 12.28
CA THR A 141 11.59 -9.59 12.67
C THR A 141 10.84 -9.03 11.44
N GLY A 142 11.55 -8.68 10.37
CA GLY A 142 10.95 -8.25 9.12
C GLY A 142 10.11 -9.34 8.48
N ALA A 143 10.63 -10.59 8.40
CA ALA A 143 9.88 -11.72 7.87
C ALA A 143 8.63 -12.04 8.72
N GLU A 144 8.76 -12.05 10.06
CA GLU A 144 7.62 -12.25 10.96
C GLU A 144 6.53 -11.18 10.77
N GLN A 145 6.92 -9.91 10.67
CA GLN A 145 5.98 -8.81 10.51
C GLN A 145 5.26 -8.86 9.16
N TYR A 146 5.97 -9.18 8.07
CA TYR A 146 5.33 -9.34 6.77
C TYR A 146 4.43 -10.59 6.70
N ALA A 147 4.75 -11.68 7.40
CA ALA A 147 3.85 -12.83 7.53
C ALA A 147 2.53 -12.44 8.22
N LYS A 148 2.63 -11.74 9.37
CA LYS A 148 1.45 -11.23 10.09
C LYS A 148 0.64 -10.26 9.26
N LEU A 149 1.29 -9.37 8.49
CA LEU A 149 0.61 -8.48 7.56
C LEU A 149 -0.18 -9.27 6.52
N GLY A 150 0.42 -10.34 5.96
CA GLY A 150 -0.26 -11.19 5.01
C GLY A 150 -1.52 -11.84 5.58
N GLU A 151 -1.45 -12.35 6.82
CA GLU A 151 -2.61 -12.90 7.53
C GLU A 151 -3.69 -11.85 7.77
N GLU A 152 -3.30 -10.65 8.21
CA GLU A 152 -4.23 -9.55 8.47
C GLU A 152 -4.88 -9.03 7.18
N VAL A 153 -4.14 -8.94 6.07
CA VAL A 153 -4.69 -8.60 4.75
C VAL A 153 -5.72 -9.65 4.33
N LEU A 154 -5.42 -10.94 4.47
CA LEU A 154 -6.34 -12.03 4.12
C LEU A 154 -7.63 -12.03 4.96
N ALA A 155 -7.57 -11.52 6.19
CA ALA A 155 -8.74 -11.40 7.06
C ALA A 155 -9.62 -10.17 6.74
N ARG A 156 -9.09 -9.19 6.00
CA ARG A 156 -9.79 -7.95 5.65
C ARG A 156 -10.41 -7.94 4.24
N VAL A 157 -10.07 -8.92 3.38
CA VAL A 157 -10.54 -9.01 1.98
C VAL A 157 -11.59 -10.08 1.75
#